data_1fcc3a92d190deeb27c9023d9fe10e50
#
_entry.id   1fcc3a92d190deeb27c9023d9fe10e50
#
_cell.length_a   1.000
_cell.length_b   1.000
_cell.length_c   1.000
_cell.angle_alpha   90.00
_cell.angle_beta   90.00
_cell.angle_gamma   90.00
#
_symmetry.space_group_name_H-M   'P 1'
#
loop_
_entity.id
_entity.type
_entity.pdbx_description
1 polymer ?
#
loop_
_entity_poly.entity_id
_entity_poly.type
_entity_poly.pdbx_seq_one_letter_code
_entity_poly.pdbx_strand_id
1 'polypeptide(L)'
;KEHWIRKVNVAFETGSEDADNYLKWICFQPILRRIYGCSFLPYHDYGKGGRGWRDLWQDCLALLIMEPSEVRQMIIDNYGGVRIDGTNATIIGSGQGEFIADRNNITRVWMDHSFWPFVTTKLYLDQTGDLDVLFEKIPYFKDLQSKRGTAHDEEWNSSYGNLQKTDANEIYHGTVLEHILLQNLCAFFDVGDHNEMCLHGADWNDALDMAWEKGESVAFTCAYAGNLKDIAYVLREIESVQGINRIELAEEMECLFACGKQLYENPEKKQKVLKQYTDLSAHNLSGNKVVLSLKMVCSNLEEKADWLVENIRKNEWIQDGDKGWFNGYYDNHGRKVEYSAVSDETDNKAGAECNTRMMLTGQVFAVMSGTATEEQIQAICRSADAYLYDRKAGGYRLNTDF
;
A
#
# COMPACT_ATOMS: atom_id res chain seq x y z
N LYS A 1 20.47 -0.95 -30.54
CA LYS A 1 20.44 -2.17 -29.69
C LYS A 1 21.54 -2.12 -28.62
N GLU A 2 22.82 -1.96 -28.97
CA GLU A 2 23.93 -1.91 -28.01
C GLU A 2 23.81 -0.77 -26.97
N HIS A 3 23.33 0.39 -27.36
CA HIS A 3 23.09 1.51 -26.44
C HIS A 3 22.13 1.15 -25.31
N TRP A 4 21.05 0.47 -25.62
CA TRP A 4 20.03 0.05 -24.64
C TRP A 4 20.51 -1.09 -23.76
N ILE A 5 21.28 -2.05 -24.34
CA ILE A 5 21.86 -3.16 -23.56
C ILE A 5 22.85 -2.64 -22.52
N ARG A 6 23.59 -1.57 -22.83
CA ARG A 6 24.55 -0.95 -21.86
C ARG A 6 23.88 -0.24 -20.70
N LYS A 7 22.59 0.10 -20.84
CA LYS A 7 21.80 0.68 -19.73
C LYS A 7 21.31 -0.35 -18.72
N VAL A 8 21.37 -1.63 -19.06
CA VAL A 8 21.05 -2.73 -18.16
C VAL A 8 22.31 -3.07 -17.39
N ASN A 9 22.40 -2.65 -16.13
CA ASN A 9 23.58 -2.84 -15.28
C ASN A 9 23.63 -4.23 -14.60
N VAL A 10 22.78 -5.17 -15.01
CA VAL A 10 22.69 -6.49 -14.41
C VAL A 10 23.02 -7.54 -15.49
N ALA A 11 23.91 -8.47 -15.15
CA ALA A 11 24.24 -9.63 -15.95
C ALA A 11 23.87 -10.91 -15.18
N PHE A 12 23.36 -11.89 -15.89
CA PHE A 12 23.04 -13.20 -15.32
C PHE A 12 23.84 -14.28 -16.02
N GLU A 13 24.35 -15.23 -15.24
CA GLU A 13 25.04 -16.43 -15.70
C GLU A 13 24.44 -17.64 -14.96
N THR A 14 23.27 -18.07 -15.43
CA THR A 14 22.51 -19.18 -14.78
C THR A 14 22.93 -20.57 -15.28
N GLY A 15 23.78 -20.62 -16.33
CA GLY A 15 24.10 -21.86 -17.04
C GLY A 15 23.06 -22.27 -18.09
N SER A 16 21.98 -21.49 -18.25
CA SER A 16 20.98 -21.66 -19.32
C SER A 16 20.92 -20.37 -20.15
N GLU A 17 21.28 -20.47 -21.43
CA GLU A 17 21.26 -19.33 -22.34
C GLU A 17 19.84 -18.73 -22.48
N ASP A 18 18.82 -19.58 -22.51
CA ASP A 18 17.41 -19.14 -22.60
C ASP A 18 16.99 -18.36 -21.36
N ALA A 19 17.38 -18.83 -20.16
CA ALA A 19 17.10 -18.12 -18.90
C ALA A 19 17.84 -16.79 -18.85
N ASP A 20 19.11 -16.74 -19.24
CA ASP A 20 19.91 -15.51 -19.26
C ASP A 20 19.33 -14.47 -20.22
N ASN A 21 18.88 -14.91 -21.41
CA ASN A 21 18.24 -14.05 -22.39
C ASN A 21 16.88 -13.54 -21.91
N TYR A 22 16.09 -14.37 -21.24
CA TYR A 22 14.81 -13.98 -20.64
C TYR A 22 15.01 -12.96 -19.52
N LEU A 23 15.96 -13.17 -18.62
CA LEU A 23 16.29 -12.23 -17.56
C LEU A 23 16.80 -10.89 -18.09
N LYS A 24 17.63 -10.89 -19.15
CA LYS A 24 18.02 -9.64 -19.85
C LYS A 24 16.81 -8.90 -20.41
N TRP A 25 15.83 -9.60 -20.97
CA TRP A 25 14.60 -9.00 -21.47
C TRP A 25 13.77 -8.41 -20.33
N ILE A 26 13.63 -9.12 -19.20
CA ILE A 26 12.95 -8.60 -17.99
C ILE A 26 13.63 -7.32 -17.51
N CYS A 27 14.95 -7.30 -17.37
CA CYS A 27 15.72 -6.15 -16.95
C CYS A 27 15.60 -4.94 -17.90
N PHE A 28 15.23 -5.16 -19.14
CA PHE A 28 15.00 -4.09 -20.10
C PHE A 28 13.61 -3.45 -19.97
N GLN A 29 12.62 -4.14 -19.39
CA GLN A 29 11.24 -3.64 -19.28
C GLN A 29 11.12 -2.34 -18.49
N PRO A 30 11.80 -2.13 -17.32
CA PRO A 30 11.74 -0.86 -16.59
C PRO A 30 12.16 0.34 -17.44
N ILE A 31 13.17 0.18 -18.29
CA ILE A 31 13.62 1.24 -19.19
C ILE A 31 12.51 1.59 -20.21
N LEU A 32 11.84 0.58 -20.75
CA LEU A 32 10.71 0.79 -21.67
C LEU A 32 9.53 1.48 -20.96
N ARG A 33 9.23 1.06 -19.75
CA ARG A 33 8.15 1.66 -18.94
C ARG A 33 8.45 3.12 -18.61
N ARG A 34 9.70 3.45 -18.32
CA ARG A 34 10.11 4.84 -18.11
C ARG A 34 9.89 5.71 -19.36
N ILE A 35 10.15 5.16 -20.55
CA ILE A 35 10.01 5.89 -21.82
C ILE A 35 8.54 6.01 -22.24
N TYR A 36 7.77 4.93 -22.13
CA TYR A 36 6.43 4.82 -22.69
C TYR A 36 5.31 4.95 -21.65
N GLY A 37 5.63 5.05 -20.36
CA GLY A 37 4.67 5.11 -19.26
C GLY A 37 4.42 3.74 -18.61
N CYS A 38 3.73 3.76 -17.49
CA CYS A 38 3.53 2.61 -16.61
C CYS A 38 2.54 1.57 -17.16
N SER A 39 1.69 1.92 -18.09
CA SER A 39 0.90 0.95 -18.86
C SER A 39 1.50 0.85 -20.25
N PHE A 40 1.30 -0.29 -20.90
CA PHE A 40 1.76 -0.51 -22.29
C PHE A 40 1.12 0.44 -23.31
N LEU A 41 0.23 1.31 -22.88
CA LEU A 41 -0.44 2.31 -23.68
C LEU A 41 0.11 3.69 -23.32
N PRO A 42 1.03 4.28 -24.10
CA PRO A 42 1.74 5.52 -23.78
C PRO A 42 0.82 6.74 -23.60
N TYR A 43 -0.40 6.68 -24.06
CA TYR A 43 -1.44 7.70 -23.89
C TYR A 43 -2.67 7.12 -23.22
N HIS A 44 -2.48 6.15 -22.34
CA HIS A 44 -3.53 5.44 -21.66
C HIS A 44 -4.54 6.37 -20.98
N ASP A 45 -4.11 7.52 -20.49
CA ASP A 45 -5.01 8.53 -19.92
C ASP A 45 -5.65 9.42 -21.01
N TYR A 46 -6.22 8.78 -22.03
CA TYR A 46 -6.97 9.47 -23.12
C TYR A 46 -6.16 10.59 -23.78
N GLY A 47 -4.87 10.44 -23.92
CA GLY A 47 -3.98 11.41 -24.54
C GLY A 47 -3.58 12.60 -23.67
N LYS A 48 -3.97 12.61 -22.40
CA LYS A 48 -3.61 13.70 -21.47
C LYS A 48 -2.22 13.55 -20.86
N GLY A 49 -1.60 12.39 -21.03
CA GLY A 49 -0.35 12.06 -20.36
C GLY A 49 -0.53 11.77 -18.88
N GLY A 50 0.55 11.44 -18.20
CA GLY A 50 0.54 11.07 -16.80
C GLY A 50 0.66 9.58 -16.55
N ARG A 51 0.85 9.22 -15.30
CA ARG A 51 1.10 7.85 -14.87
C ARG A 51 0.21 7.51 -13.69
N GLY A 52 -0.33 6.30 -13.65
CA GLY A 52 -1.04 5.80 -12.50
C GLY A 52 -0.15 5.86 -11.25
N TRP A 53 -0.75 6.21 -10.13
CA TRP A 53 -0.03 6.35 -8.86
C TRP A 53 0.73 5.08 -8.50
N ARG A 54 0.02 3.97 -8.36
CA ARG A 54 0.59 2.64 -8.05
C ARG A 54 1.70 2.26 -9.01
N ASP A 55 1.42 2.42 -10.30
CA ASP A 55 2.32 1.99 -11.37
C ASP A 55 3.67 2.69 -11.31
N LEU A 56 3.69 4.00 -11.02
CA LEU A 56 4.94 4.74 -10.96
C LEU A 56 5.79 4.31 -9.76
N TRP A 57 5.19 4.10 -8.59
CA TRP A 57 5.93 3.61 -7.43
C TRP A 57 6.51 2.21 -7.68
N GLN A 58 5.75 1.32 -8.33
CA GLN A 58 6.25 -0.01 -8.69
C GLN A 58 7.35 0.05 -9.77
N ASP A 59 7.24 0.94 -10.74
CA ASP A 59 8.29 1.15 -11.73
C ASP A 59 9.59 1.69 -11.10
N CYS A 60 9.50 2.54 -10.08
CA CYS A 60 10.67 3.00 -9.31
C CYS A 60 11.39 1.84 -8.61
N LEU A 61 10.68 0.80 -8.14
CA LEU A 61 11.31 -0.40 -7.56
C LEU A 61 12.29 -1.06 -8.55
N ALA A 62 11.87 -1.19 -9.80
CA ALA A 62 12.70 -1.79 -10.83
C ALA A 62 13.89 -0.89 -11.23
N LEU A 63 13.70 0.43 -11.23
CA LEU A 63 14.76 1.40 -11.53
C LEU A 63 15.85 1.44 -10.45
N LEU A 64 15.56 1.10 -9.21
CA LEU A 64 16.55 1.08 -8.12
C LEU A 64 17.76 0.19 -8.43
N ILE A 65 17.56 -0.93 -9.14
CA ILE A 65 18.65 -1.83 -9.53
C ILE A 65 19.35 -1.34 -10.80
N MET A 66 18.59 -0.76 -11.74
CA MET A 66 19.04 -0.48 -13.10
C MET A 66 19.64 0.92 -13.28
N GLU A 67 18.95 1.93 -12.75
CA GLU A 67 19.30 3.35 -12.91
C GLU A 67 18.79 4.16 -11.71
N PRO A 68 19.43 4.04 -10.53
CA PRO A 68 18.94 4.64 -9.28
C PRO A 68 19.14 6.16 -9.18
N SER A 69 19.88 6.77 -10.10
CA SER A 69 20.34 8.17 -10.00
C SER A 69 19.26 9.21 -9.86
N GLU A 70 18.04 8.96 -10.40
CA GLU A 70 16.91 9.89 -10.32
C GLU A 70 15.84 9.45 -9.31
N VAL A 71 15.99 8.27 -8.72
CA VAL A 71 14.95 7.70 -7.85
C VAL A 71 14.74 8.55 -6.60
N ARG A 72 15.80 9.12 -6.02
CA ARG A 72 15.68 10.03 -4.88
C ARG A 72 14.72 11.19 -5.14
N GLN A 73 14.93 11.88 -6.26
CA GLN A 73 14.09 13.02 -6.61
C GLN A 73 12.65 12.59 -6.94
N MET A 74 12.48 11.44 -7.61
CA MET A 74 11.15 10.90 -7.88
C MET A 74 10.39 10.57 -6.58
N ILE A 75 11.06 10.02 -5.58
CA ILE A 75 10.47 9.77 -4.25
C ILE A 75 9.99 11.08 -3.64
N ILE A 76 10.86 12.09 -3.55
CA ILE A 76 10.53 13.39 -2.96
C ILE A 76 9.33 14.02 -3.70
N ASP A 77 9.41 14.13 -5.01
CA ASP A 77 8.38 14.79 -5.80
C ASP A 77 7.03 14.07 -5.70
N ASN A 78 7.04 12.73 -5.73
CA ASN A 78 5.81 11.95 -5.76
C ASN A 78 5.05 11.95 -4.43
N TYR A 79 5.75 12.05 -3.28
CA TYR A 79 5.05 12.25 -2.00
C TYR A 79 4.21 13.52 -1.95
N GLY A 80 4.54 14.54 -2.75
CA GLY A 80 3.71 15.74 -2.90
C GLY A 80 2.29 15.48 -3.43
N GLY A 81 2.00 14.29 -3.94
CA GLY A 81 0.66 13.86 -4.36
C GLY A 81 -0.18 13.23 -3.26
N VAL A 82 0.36 13.05 -2.06
CA VAL A 82 -0.39 12.55 -0.89
C VAL A 82 -1.29 13.67 -0.35
N ARG A 83 -2.56 13.33 -0.06
CA ARG A 83 -3.49 14.23 0.65
C ARG A 83 -3.31 14.11 2.16
N ILE A 84 -3.67 15.16 2.85
CA ILE A 84 -3.57 15.17 4.32
C ILE A 84 -4.50 14.16 5.02
N ASP A 85 -5.44 13.55 4.34
CA ASP A 85 -6.26 12.45 4.86
C ASP A 85 -5.65 11.05 4.64
N GLY A 86 -4.41 10.99 4.17
CA GLY A 86 -3.66 9.75 3.91
C GLY A 86 -4.01 9.09 2.57
N THR A 87 -4.91 9.66 1.77
CA THR A 87 -5.14 9.25 0.38
C THR A 87 -4.15 9.97 -0.55
N ASN A 88 -4.33 9.87 -1.85
CA ASN A 88 -3.44 10.48 -2.83
C ASN A 88 -4.18 10.86 -4.11
N ALA A 89 -3.56 11.70 -4.91
CA ALA A 89 -3.99 11.94 -6.29
C ALA A 89 -3.88 10.64 -7.10
N THR A 90 -4.82 10.40 -8.00
CA THR A 90 -4.88 9.14 -8.76
C THR A 90 -3.78 9.05 -9.82
N ILE A 91 -3.39 10.20 -10.38
CA ILE A 91 -2.45 10.28 -11.50
C ILE A 91 -1.32 11.25 -11.16
N ILE A 92 -0.09 10.83 -11.47
CA ILE A 92 1.10 11.68 -11.47
C ILE A 92 1.25 12.24 -12.88
N GLY A 93 1.24 13.55 -13.02
CA GLY A 93 1.31 14.25 -14.28
C GLY A 93 2.69 14.15 -14.95
N SER A 94 2.83 14.80 -16.11
CA SER A 94 4.08 14.79 -16.88
C SER A 94 5.14 15.77 -16.36
N GLY A 95 4.70 16.80 -15.63
CA GLY A 95 5.57 17.76 -14.98
C GLY A 95 5.92 17.35 -13.56
N GLN A 96 7.08 17.81 -13.08
CA GLN A 96 7.49 17.60 -11.70
C GLN A 96 6.46 18.25 -10.74
N GLY A 97 6.00 17.48 -9.76
CA GLY A 97 4.99 17.96 -8.78
C GLY A 97 3.59 18.19 -9.38
N GLU A 98 3.34 17.72 -10.59
CA GLU A 98 2.03 17.77 -11.22
C GLU A 98 1.21 16.54 -10.85
N PHE A 99 0.01 16.78 -10.29
CA PHE A 99 -0.90 15.69 -9.89
C PHE A 99 -2.30 15.98 -10.44
N ILE A 100 -2.98 14.88 -10.84
CA ILE A 100 -4.37 14.93 -11.28
C ILE A 100 -5.20 14.14 -10.26
N ALA A 101 -6.18 14.81 -9.70
CA ALA A 101 -6.99 14.34 -8.56
C ALA A 101 -7.60 12.95 -8.81
N ASP A 102 -8.30 12.84 -9.93
CA ASP A 102 -8.87 11.59 -10.37
C ASP A 102 -9.11 11.60 -11.90
N ARG A 103 -9.56 10.46 -12.37
CA ARG A 103 -9.95 10.27 -13.76
C ARG A 103 -11.46 10.47 -13.90
N ASN A 104 -11.89 11.44 -14.70
CA ASN A 104 -13.31 11.72 -15.00
C ASN A 104 -14.15 12.20 -13.78
N ASN A 105 -13.55 12.87 -12.81
CA ASN A 105 -14.18 13.34 -11.57
C ASN A 105 -14.83 12.21 -10.76
N ILE A 106 -14.31 10.97 -10.90
CA ILE A 106 -14.73 9.84 -10.08
C ILE A 106 -13.78 9.74 -8.90
N THR A 107 -14.28 10.00 -7.70
CA THR A 107 -13.52 9.76 -6.48
C THR A 107 -13.31 8.27 -6.31
N ARG A 108 -12.08 7.83 -6.42
CA ARG A 108 -11.69 6.46 -6.05
C ARG A 108 -10.53 6.50 -5.08
N VAL A 109 -10.68 5.80 -3.99
CA VAL A 109 -9.60 5.50 -3.07
C VAL A 109 -9.25 4.05 -3.27
N TRP A 110 -8.04 3.78 -3.78
CA TRP A 110 -7.48 2.44 -3.79
C TRP A 110 -6.69 2.25 -2.51
N MET A 111 -7.05 1.25 -1.75
CA MET A 111 -6.49 1.08 -0.41
C MET A 111 -5.00 0.71 -0.44
N ASP A 112 -4.51 0.12 -1.53
CA ASP A 112 -3.11 -0.23 -1.72
C ASP A 112 -2.21 0.96 -2.11
N HIS A 113 -2.80 2.07 -2.54
CA HIS A 113 -2.04 3.24 -3.00
C HIS A 113 -1.17 3.87 -1.91
N SER A 114 -1.55 3.75 -0.66
CA SER A 114 -0.77 4.23 0.48
C SER A 114 0.33 3.24 0.92
N PHE A 115 0.30 2.01 0.41
CA PHE A 115 1.28 0.97 0.71
C PHE A 115 2.56 1.10 -0.11
N TRP A 116 2.44 1.26 -1.42
CA TRP A 116 3.56 1.22 -2.37
C TRP A 116 4.61 2.31 -2.18
N PRO A 117 4.25 3.56 -1.82
CA PRO A 117 5.24 4.62 -1.59
C PRO A 117 6.31 4.23 -0.59
N PHE A 118 5.92 3.64 0.55
CA PHE A 118 6.89 3.23 1.55
C PHE A 118 7.72 2.02 1.11
N VAL A 119 7.13 1.03 0.43
CA VAL A 119 7.88 -0.12 -0.10
C VAL A 119 9.01 0.35 -1.02
N THR A 120 8.71 1.26 -1.93
CA THR A 120 9.71 1.85 -2.82
C THR A 120 10.77 2.63 -2.03
N THR A 121 10.34 3.46 -1.09
CA THR A 121 11.26 4.24 -0.24
C THR A 121 12.15 3.32 0.60
N LYS A 122 11.59 2.26 1.20
CA LYS A 122 12.38 1.29 1.98
C LYS A 122 13.47 0.64 1.16
N LEU A 123 13.14 0.18 -0.06
CA LEU A 123 14.13 -0.39 -0.97
C LEU A 123 15.19 0.64 -1.40
N TYR A 124 14.81 1.90 -1.58
CA TYR A 124 15.76 2.98 -1.83
C TYR A 124 16.72 3.17 -0.65
N LEU A 125 16.19 3.19 0.58
CA LEU A 125 17.01 3.28 1.79
C LEU A 125 17.97 2.09 1.93
N ASP A 126 17.49 0.88 1.70
CA ASP A 126 18.31 -0.35 1.74
C ASP A 126 19.42 -0.34 0.68
N GLN A 127 19.15 0.22 -0.49
CA GLN A 127 20.12 0.32 -1.60
C GLN A 127 21.18 1.38 -1.34
N THR A 128 20.81 2.52 -0.75
CA THR A 128 21.63 3.73 -0.75
C THR A 128 22.14 4.15 0.63
N GLY A 129 21.42 3.78 1.70
CA GLY A 129 21.67 4.28 3.06
C GLY A 129 21.29 5.75 3.25
N ASP A 130 20.61 6.40 2.29
CA ASP A 130 20.25 7.82 2.32
C ASP A 130 19.04 8.08 3.22
N LEU A 131 19.28 8.09 4.54
CA LEU A 131 18.24 8.40 5.53
C LEU A 131 17.78 9.88 5.47
N ASP A 132 18.58 10.78 4.90
CA ASP A 132 18.26 12.21 4.83
C ASP A 132 17.03 12.50 3.95
N VAL A 133 16.74 11.64 2.98
CA VAL A 133 15.52 11.75 2.14
C VAL A 133 14.24 11.80 2.98
N LEU A 134 14.22 11.15 4.13
CA LEU A 134 13.06 11.10 5.02
C LEU A 134 12.74 12.44 5.68
N PHE A 135 13.69 13.36 5.74
CA PHE A 135 13.52 14.69 6.33
C PHE A 135 13.30 15.81 5.31
N GLU A 136 13.31 15.47 4.02
CA GLU A 136 12.95 16.44 2.97
C GLU A 136 11.50 16.92 3.18
N LYS A 137 11.31 18.24 3.08
CA LYS A 137 10.01 18.88 3.31
C LYS A 137 9.29 19.11 2.01
N ILE A 138 8.09 18.58 1.92
CA ILE A 138 7.23 18.67 0.74
C ILE A 138 5.80 19.05 1.15
N PRO A 139 5.04 19.72 0.27
CA PRO A 139 3.64 20.01 0.53
C PRO A 139 2.78 18.77 0.37
N TYR A 140 1.55 18.82 0.88
CA TYR A 140 0.49 17.86 0.59
C TYR A 140 -0.38 18.33 -0.56
N PHE A 141 -0.86 17.39 -1.35
CA PHE A 141 -1.85 17.66 -2.39
C PHE A 141 -3.22 17.99 -1.78
N LYS A 142 -3.92 18.94 -2.36
CA LYS A 142 -5.27 19.33 -1.96
C LYS A 142 -6.18 19.50 -3.17
N ASP A 143 -7.38 18.99 -3.04
CA ASP A 143 -8.48 19.15 -3.99
C ASP A 143 -9.82 19.16 -3.23
N LEU A 144 -10.91 19.02 -3.96
CA LEU A 144 -12.26 18.93 -3.40
C LEU A 144 -12.47 17.72 -2.49
N GLN A 145 -11.67 16.65 -2.66
CA GLN A 145 -11.83 15.40 -1.90
C GLN A 145 -11.40 15.57 -0.45
N SER A 146 -12.14 14.94 0.45
CA SER A 146 -11.93 15.00 1.88
C SER A 146 -12.36 13.70 2.55
N LYS A 147 -11.91 13.48 3.77
CA LYS A 147 -12.29 12.35 4.62
C LYS A 147 -12.15 11.01 3.90
N ARG A 148 -10.99 10.80 3.28
CA ARG A 148 -10.65 9.58 2.53
C ARG A 148 -11.66 9.26 1.42
N GLY A 149 -12.08 10.30 0.69
CA GLY A 149 -13.00 10.19 -0.44
C GLY A 149 -14.48 9.99 -0.07
N THR A 150 -14.82 10.05 1.21
CA THR A 150 -16.23 9.89 1.66
C THR A 150 -16.99 11.21 1.75
N ALA A 151 -16.32 12.36 1.62
CA ALA A 151 -16.91 13.69 1.66
C ALA A 151 -16.19 14.65 0.72
N HIS A 152 -16.80 15.80 0.51
CA HIS A 152 -16.21 16.94 -0.15
C HIS A 152 -15.87 18.04 0.87
N ASP A 153 -14.80 18.79 0.59
CA ASP A 153 -14.46 19.99 1.29
C ASP A 153 -15.22 21.16 0.63
N GLU A 154 -16.33 21.54 1.20
CA GLU A 154 -17.23 22.58 0.67
C GLU A 154 -16.60 24.00 0.66
N GLU A 155 -15.50 24.19 1.38
CA GLU A 155 -14.74 25.45 1.42
C GLU A 155 -13.67 25.50 0.32
N TRP A 156 -13.28 24.34 -0.23
CA TRP A 156 -12.29 24.29 -1.30
C TRP A 156 -12.87 24.78 -2.62
N ASN A 157 -12.09 25.55 -3.35
CA ASN A 157 -12.39 25.99 -4.72
C ASN A 157 -11.08 26.20 -5.49
N SER A 158 -11.17 26.43 -6.79
CA SER A 158 -9.99 26.58 -7.65
C SER A 158 -9.04 27.72 -7.25
N SER A 159 -9.53 28.76 -6.55
CA SER A 159 -8.67 29.82 -6.05
C SER A 159 -7.86 29.48 -4.82
N TYR A 160 -8.27 28.42 -4.11
CA TYR A 160 -7.47 27.82 -3.03
C TYR A 160 -6.17 27.20 -3.57
N GLY A 161 -6.24 26.59 -4.74
CA GLY A 161 -5.14 25.87 -5.37
C GLY A 161 -5.08 24.41 -4.94
N ASN A 162 -3.98 23.73 -5.30
CA ASN A 162 -3.83 22.29 -5.09
C ASN A 162 -2.81 21.91 -4.00
N LEU A 163 -2.47 22.84 -3.11
CA LEU A 163 -1.57 22.58 -1.99
C LEU A 163 -2.29 22.82 -0.67
N GLN A 164 -2.10 21.90 0.28
CA GLN A 164 -2.67 22.00 1.61
C GLN A 164 -2.17 23.26 2.33
N LYS A 165 -3.08 23.99 2.97
CA LYS A 165 -2.77 25.21 3.72
C LYS A 165 -3.06 25.05 5.20
N THR A 166 -2.48 25.98 5.96
CA THR A 166 -2.77 26.21 7.37
C THR A 166 -3.87 27.27 7.53
N ASP A 167 -4.41 27.42 8.74
CA ASP A 167 -5.36 28.49 9.10
C ASP A 167 -4.80 29.89 8.87
N ALA A 168 -3.48 30.04 8.88
CA ALA A 168 -2.79 31.27 8.51
C ALA A 168 -2.69 31.49 6.98
N ASN A 169 -3.30 30.57 6.16
CA ASN A 169 -3.24 30.60 4.70
C ASN A 169 -1.81 30.41 4.12
N GLU A 170 -0.92 29.78 4.87
CA GLU A 170 0.41 29.41 4.43
C GLU A 170 0.40 27.97 3.92
N ILE A 171 1.23 27.64 2.92
CA ILE A 171 1.37 26.27 2.44
C ILE A 171 2.03 25.43 3.54
N TYR A 172 1.34 24.35 3.93
CA TYR A 172 1.89 23.42 4.90
C TYR A 172 2.87 22.46 4.25
N HIS A 173 4.01 22.23 4.91
CA HIS A 173 5.04 21.31 4.49
C HIS A 173 5.28 20.26 5.58
N GLY A 174 5.08 19.00 5.26
CA GLY A 174 5.51 17.87 6.07
C GLY A 174 6.80 17.25 5.55
N THR A 175 7.45 16.43 6.36
CA THR A 175 8.58 15.62 5.89
C THR A 175 8.10 14.41 5.10
N VAL A 176 8.95 13.80 4.27
CA VAL A 176 8.66 12.49 3.64
C VAL A 176 8.25 11.47 4.70
N LEU A 177 8.93 11.46 5.85
CA LEU A 177 8.58 10.59 6.97
C LEU A 177 7.17 10.86 7.50
N GLU A 178 6.76 12.13 7.59
CA GLU A 178 5.39 12.50 8.00
C GLU A 178 4.36 11.92 7.03
N HIS A 179 4.58 12.02 5.71
CA HIS A 179 3.70 11.44 4.70
C HIS A 179 3.60 9.92 4.82
N ILE A 180 4.72 9.25 5.04
CA ILE A 180 4.78 7.79 5.26
C ILE A 180 3.96 7.38 6.48
N LEU A 181 4.20 8.03 7.62
CA LEU A 181 3.49 7.75 8.86
C LEU A 181 1.98 7.99 8.68
N LEU A 182 1.61 9.12 8.08
CA LEU A 182 0.22 9.46 7.82
C LEU A 182 -0.50 8.39 7.02
N GLN A 183 0.05 7.99 5.87
CA GLN A 183 -0.58 7.00 5.00
C GLN A 183 -0.81 5.67 5.71
N ASN A 184 0.20 5.17 6.42
CA ASN A 184 0.13 3.87 7.08
C ASN A 184 -0.75 3.90 8.35
N LEU A 185 -0.73 4.98 9.11
CA LEU A 185 -1.57 5.13 10.31
C LEU A 185 -3.05 5.32 9.94
N CYS A 186 -3.36 6.13 8.92
CA CYS A 186 -4.74 6.24 8.43
C CYS A 186 -5.28 4.90 7.96
N ALA A 187 -4.49 4.11 7.23
CA ALA A 187 -4.88 2.78 6.79
C ALA A 187 -5.18 1.82 7.96
N PHE A 188 -4.38 1.86 9.04
CA PHE A 188 -4.61 1.06 10.24
C PHE A 188 -5.97 1.30 10.90
N PHE A 189 -6.49 2.53 10.82
CA PHE A 189 -7.78 2.90 11.41
C PHE A 189 -8.96 2.80 10.43
N ASP A 190 -8.69 2.58 9.13
CA ASP A 190 -9.70 2.50 8.08
C ASP A 190 -10.13 1.05 7.86
N VAL A 191 -10.95 0.54 8.76
CA VAL A 191 -11.33 -0.88 8.82
C VAL A 191 -12.83 -1.08 8.71
N GLY A 192 -13.21 -2.26 8.19
CA GLY A 192 -14.59 -2.72 8.11
C GLY A 192 -15.04 -3.54 9.33
N ASP A 193 -16.13 -4.27 9.15
CA ASP A 193 -16.81 -5.03 10.21
C ASP A 193 -15.95 -6.16 10.80
N HIS A 194 -15.01 -6.72 10.01
CA HIS A 194 -14.09 -7.80 10.43
C HIS A 194 -12.76 -7.28 10.97
N ASN A 195 -12.63 -5.95 11.05
CA ASN A 195 -11.41 -5.29 11.52
C ASN A 195 -10.20 -5.43 10.58
N GLU A 196 -10.48 -5.79 9.34
CA GLU A 196 -9.54 -5.73 8.22
C GLU A 196 -9.73 -4.42 7.44
N MET A 197 -8.73 -4.01 6.68
CA MET A 197 -8.76 -2.70 6.01
C MET A 197 -9.80 -2.65 4.88
N CYS A 198 -10.58 -1.56 4.84
CA CYS A 198 -11.61 -1.34 3.82
C CYS A 198 -11.00 -1.28 2.42
N LEU A 199 -11.65 -1.95 1.45
CA LEU A 199 -11.25 -1.93 0.04
C LEU A 199 -11.49 -0.56 -0.61
N HIS A 200 -12.56 0.14 -0.23
CA HIS A 200 -13.02 1.34 -0.93
C HIS A 200 -13.19 1.10 -2.45
N GLY A 201 -12.35 1.72 -3.29
CA GLY A 201 -12.41 1.53 -4.73
C GLY A 201 -11.89 0.18 -5.21
N ALA A 202 -10.91 -0.37 -4.58
CA ALA A 202 -10.27 -1.68 -4.73
C ALA A 202 -8.89 -1.68 -4.04
N ASP A 203 -8.15 -2.77 -4.18
CA ASP A 203 -6.71 -2.82 -3.97
C ASP A 203 -5.96 -3.02 -5.32
N TRP A 204 -4.82 -3.71 -5.32
CA TRP A 204 -4.07 -4.04 -6.53
C TRP A 204 -4.92 -4.80 -7.56
N ASN A 205 -5.91 -5.56 -7.13
CA ASN A 205 -6.88 -6.21 -8.02
C ASN A 205 -8.08 -5.28 -8.27
N ASP A 206 -8.03 -4.50 -9.32
CA ASP A 206 -9.07 -3.54 -9.69
C ASP A 206 -10.47 -4.18 -9.88
N ALA A 207 -10.56 -5.50 -10.09
CA ALA A 207 -11.85 -6.21 -10.17
C ALA A 207 -12.62 -6.23 -8.84
N LEU A 208 -11.96 -5.91 -7.73
CA LEU A 208 -12.59 -5.82 -6.41
C LEU A 208 -13.37 -4.51 -6.18
N ASP A 209 -13.41 -3.61 -7.15
CA ASP A 209 -14.22 -2.40 -7.08
C ASP A 209 -15.73 -2.69 -6.92
N MET A 210 -16.15 -3.91 -7.22
CA MET A 210 -17.50 -4.42 -6.96
C MET A 210 -17.84 -4.56 -5.48
N ALA A 211 -16.83 -4.58 -4.59
CA ALA A 211 -16.98 -4.76 -3.14
C ALA A 211 -16.79 -3.45 -2.34
N TRP A 212 -17.10 -2.31 -2.93
CA TRP A 212 -16.80 -0.97 -2.38
C TRP A 212 -17.55 -0.62 -1.09
N GLU A 213 -18.71 -1.26 -0.81
CA GLU A 213 -19.53 -0.92 0.36
C GLU A 213 -19.00 -1.53 1.65
N LYS A 214 -18.67 -2.84 1.62
CA LYS A 214 -18.27 -3.62 2.81
C LYS A 214 -17.07 -4.51 2.58
N GLY A 215 -16.49 -4.45 1.38
CA GLY A 215 -15.31 -5.23 1.08
C GLY A 215 -14.12 -4.84 1.95
N GLU A 216 -13.40 -5.85 2.43
CA GLU A 216 -12.17 -5.70 3.21
C GLU A 216 -11.05 -6.51 2.58
N SER A 217 -9.82 -5.99 2.65
CA SER A 217 -8.62 -6.67 2.12
C SER A 217 -7.76 -7.18 3.27
N VAL A 218 -7.83 -8.48 3.55
CA VAL A 218 -6.89 -9.16 4.44
C VAL A 218 -5.50 -9.17 3.81
N ALA A 219 -5.42 -9.32 2.49
CA ALA A 219 -4.17 -9.29 1.74
C ALA A 219 -3.35 -8.03 2.04
N PHE A 220 -3.96 -6.86 1.89
CA PHE A 220 -3.27 -5.61 2.18
C PHE A 220 -3.19 -5.27 3.66
N THR A 221 -4.08 -5.78 4.50
CA THR A 221 -3.89 -5.70 5.96
C THR A 221 -2.60 -6.39 6.38
N CYS A 222 -2.27 -7.57 5.81
CA CYS A 222 -0.96 -8.20 5.97
C CYS A 222 0.18 -7.27 5.50
N ALA A 223 0.02 -6.70 4.32
CA ALA A 223 1.04 -5.82 3.72
C ALA A 223 1.34 -4.60 4.61
N TYR A 224 0.32 -3.92 5.10
CA TYR A 224 0.48 -2.78 6.00
C TYR A 224 1.04 -3.17 7.37
N ALA A 225 0.75 -4.37 7.88
CA ALA A 225 1.40 -4.88 9.09
C ALA A 225 2.93 -4.99 8.90
N GLY A 226 3.37 -5.44 7.72
CA GLY A 226 4.78 -5.42 7.33
C GLY A 226 5.35 -4.01 7.27
N ASN A 227 4.66 -3.08 6.59
CA ASN A 227 5.10 -1.68 6.52
C ASN A 227 5.29 -1.05 7.90
N LEU A 228 4.36 -1.26 8.83
CA LEU A 228 4.46 -0.70 10.18
C LEU A 228 5.72 -1.19 10.92
N LYS A 229 6.07 -2.48 10.77
CA LYS A 229 7.31 -3.04 11.32
C LYS A 229 8.56 -2.44 10.65
N ASP A 230 8.53 -2.34 9.34
CA ASP A 230 9.66 -1.80 8.58
C ASP A 230 9.86 -0.29 8.84
N ILE A 231 8.79 0.49 9.01
CA ILE A 231 8.88 1.89 9.44
C ILE A 231 9.54 1.98 10.83
N ALA A 232 9.10 1.15 11.79
CA ALA A 232 9.71 1.13 13.11
C ALA A 232 11.21 0.75 13.06
N TYR A 233 11.57 -0.19 12.18
CA TYR A 233 12.98 -0.53 11.92
C TYR A 233 13.76 0.68 11.39
N VAL A 234 13.26 1.36 10.36
CA VAL A 234 13.90 2.56 9.77
C VAL A 234 14.06 3.68 10.81
N LEU A 235 13.07 3.88 11.67
CA LEU A 235 13.16 4.89 12.74
C LEU A 235 14.29 4.56 13.75
N ARG A 236 14.53 3.29 14.05
CA ARG A 236 15.68 2.88 14.88
C ARG A 236 17.01 3.09 14.19
N GLU A 237 17.08 2.86 12.88
CA GLU A 237 18.27 3.18 12.09
C GLU A 237 18.57 4.69 12.13
N ILE A 238 17.56 5.55 11.99
CA ILE A 238 17.70 7.00 12.15
C ILE A 238 18.27 7.36 13.52
N GLU A 239 17.73 6.78 14.61
CA GLU A 239 18.23 7.03 15.95
C GLU A 239 19.68 6.56 16.11
N SER A 240 19.99 5.36 15.60
CA SER A 240 21.32 4.74 15.72
C SER A 240 22.38 5.47 14.91
N VAL A 241 22.06 5.83 13.65
CA VAL A 241 23.05 6.37 12.70
C VAL A 241 23.18 7.88 12.81
N GLN A 242 22.04 8.59 12.98
CA GLN A 242 22.02 10.06 12.97
C GLN A 242 21.88 10.69 14.36
N GLY A 243 21.59 9.88 15.41
CA GLY A 243 21.39 10.38 16.77
C GLY A 243 20.09 11.18 16.94
N ILE A 244 19.20 11.16 15.96
CA ILE A 244 17.89 11.82 16.03
C ILE A 244 16.97 10.94 16.87
N ASN A 245 16.40 11.48 17.94
CA ASN A 245 15.52 10.74 18.85
C ASN A 245 14.10 11.30 18.95
N ARG A 246 13.79 12.36 18.17
CA ARG A 246 12.47 13.00 18.12
C ARG A 246 12.15 13.42 16.69
N ILE A 247 10.86 13.43 16.38
CA ILE A 247 10.32 13.93 15.12
C ILE A 247 9.18 14.93 15.38
N GLU A 248 9.01 15.84 14.43
CA GLU A 248 7.92 16.81 14.41
C GLU A 248 6.90 16.39 13.36
N LEU A 249 5.62 16.34 13.74
CA LEU A 249 4.50 16.02 12.86
C LEU A 249 3.42 17.09 12.99
N ALA A 250 2.48 17.11 12.05
CA ALA A 250 1.26 17.90 12.22
C ALA A 250 0.58 17.56 13.54
N GLU A 251 0.15 18.57 14.31
CA GLU A 251 -0.51 18.38 15.61
C GLU A 251 -1.72 17.47 15.48
N GLU A 252 -2.49 17.59 14.39
CA GLU A 252 -3.67 16.79 14.11
C GLU A 252 -3.38 15.28 14.08
N MET A 253 -2.16 14.88 13.71
CA MET A 253 -1.75 13.47 13.67
C MET A 253 -1.60 12.82 15.05
N GLU A 254 -1.57 13.60 16.15
CA GLU A 254 -1.37 13.04 17.49
C GLU A 254 -2.40 11.96 17.82
N CYS A 255 -3.66 12.13 17.41
CA CYS A 255 -4.72 11.16 17.66
C CYS A 255 -4.50 9.81 16.95
N LEU A 256 -3.74 9.77 15.84
CA LEU A 256 -3.42 8.52 15.13
C LEU A 256 -2.42 7.62 15.89
N PHE A 257 -1.79 8.15 16.93
CA PHE A 257 -0.95 7.37 17.84
C PHE A 257 -1.73 6.77 19.01
N ALA A 258 -3.07 6.87 19.02
CA ALA A 258 -3.90 6.14 19.96
C ALA A 258 -3.56 4.63 19.91
N CYS A 259 -3.48 4.00 21.09
CA CYS A 259 -3.03 2.63 21.25
C CYS A 259 -3.84 1.86 22.31
N GLY A 260 -3.65 0.56 22.33
CA GLY A 260 -4.18 -0.33 23.32
C GLY A 260 -5.20 -1.35 22.79
N LYS A 261 -5.15 -2.55 23.36
CA LYS A 261 -5.91 -3.72 22.93
C LYS A 261 -7.41 -3.46 22.76
N GLN A 262 -8.04 -2.75 23.72
CA GLN A 262 -9.48 -2.44 23.65
C GLN A 262 -9.87 -1.52 22.48
N LEU A 263 -8.94 -0.71 22.00
CA LEU A 263 -9.11 0.09 20.79
C LEU A 263 -8.98 -0.78 19.56
N TYR A 264 -7.93 -1.59 19.51
CA TYR A 264 -7.61 -2.38 18.33
C TYR A 264 -8.65 -3.47 18.04
N GLU A 265 -9.19 -4.11 19.07
CA GLU A 265 -10.24 -5.14 18.95
C GLU A 265 -11.62 -4.61 18.54
N ASN A 266 -11.80 -3.29 18.45
CA ASN A 266 -13.10 -2.70 18.19
C ASN A 266 -13.07 -1.81 16.93
N PRO A 267 -13.62 -2.29 15.79
CA PRO A 267 -13.68 -1.53 14.54
C PRO A 267 -14.30 -0.14 14.69
N GLU A 268 -15.41 -0.01 15.43
CA GLU A 268 -16.07 1.28 15.62
C GLU A 268 -15.17 2.30 16.36
N LYS A 269 -14.35 1.83 17.33
CA LYS A 269 -13.40 2.70 18.02
C LYS A 269 -12.29 3.15 17.08
N LYS A 270 -11.76 2.25 16.23
CA LYS A 270 -10.76 2.59 15.21
C LYS A 270 -11.33 3.62 14.23
N GLN A 271 -12.52 3.39 13.70
CA GLN A 271 -13.20 4.33 12.81
C GLN A 271 -13.44 5.71 13.46
N LYS A 272 -13.72 5.75 14.78
CA LYS A 272 -13.85 7.02 15.52
C LYS A 272 -12.54 7.79 15.59
N VAL A 273 -11.40 7.11 15.77
CA VAL A 273 -10.08 7.76 15.72
C VAL A 273 -9.82 8.33 14.33
N LEU A 274 -10.07 7.55 13.27
CA LEU A 274 -9.91 8.02 11.91
C LEU A 274 -10.81 9.22 11.62
N LYS A 275 -12.08 9.14 12.04
CA LYS A 275 -13.04 10.24 11.89
C LYS A 275 -12.57 11.50 12.61
N GLN A 276 -12.08 11.38 13.85
CA GLN A 276 -11.52 12.51 14.59
C GLN A 276 -10.39 13.17 13.80
N TYR A 277 -9.44 12.39 13.30
CA TYR A 277 -8.33 12.89 12.51
C TYR A 277 -8.83 13.61 11.24
N THR A 278 -9.69 12.97 10.46
CA THR A 278 -10.19 13.50 9.21
C THR A 278 -11.13 14.70 9.38
N ASP A 279 -11.78 14.84 10.53
CA ASP A 279 -12.53 16.06 10.88
C ASP A 279 -11.59 17.24 11.20
N LEU A 280 -10.47 16.99 11.90
CA LEU A 280 -9.47 18.01 12.22
C LEU A 280 -8.72 18.50 10.98
N SER A 281 -8.54 17.65 9.98
CA SER A 281 -7.77 17.93 8.75
C SER A 281 -8.66 18.19 7.51
N ALA A 282 -9.96 18.41 7.69
CA ALA A 282 -10.91 18.45 6.58
C ALA A 282 -10.67 19.58 5.59
N HIS A 283 -10.27 20.76 6.05
CA HIS A 283 -9.99 21.95 5.22
C HIS A 283 -8.55 22.41 5.39
N ASN A 284 -8.26 23.22 6.39
CA ASN A 284 -6.93 23.69 6.73
C ASN A 284 -6.36 22.88 7.90
N LEU A 285 -5.05 22.97 8.10
CA LEU A 285 -4.37 22.52 9.30
C LEU A 285 -4.15 23.71 10.25
N SER A 286 -4.04 23.44 11.54
CA SER A 286 -3.66 24.47 12.53
C SER A 286 -2.31 25.13 12.22
N GLY A 287 -1.40 24.37 11.59
CA GLY A 287 0.00 24.75 11.38
C GLY A 287 0.89 24.46 12.59
N ASN A 288 0.34 24.01 13.70
CA ASN A 288 1.09 23.59 14.87
C ASN A 288 1.77 22.24 14.66
N LYS A 289 2.81 22.00 15.45
CA LYS A 289 3.55 20.72 15.42
C LYS A 289 3.50 20.03 16.78
N VAL A 290 3.35 18.71 16.75
CA VAL A 290 3.59 17.84 17.89
C VAL A 290 4.99 17.25 17.76
N VAL A 291 5.71 17.16 18.90
CA VAL A 291 7.04 16.56 18.98
C VAL A 291 6.94 15.21 19.67
N LEU A 292 7.22 14.15 18.94
CA LEU A 292 7.15 12.78 19.45
C LEU A 292 8.54 12.15 19.56
N SER A 293 8.77 11.33 20.60
CA SER A 293 10.00 10.54 20.66
C SER A 293 9.95 9.35 19.71
N LEU A 294 11.05 9.06 19.02
CA LEU A 294 11.14 7.90 18.11
C LEU A 294 10.83 6.60 18.85
N LYS A 295 11.28 6.47 20.11
CA LYS A 295 10.99 5.30 20.93
C LYS A 295 9.48 5.06 21.07
N MET A 296 8.70 6.11 21.35
CA MET A 296 7.23 6.02 21.48
C MET A 296 6.61 5.67 20.13
N VAL A 297 7.03 6.32 19.05
CA VAL A 297 6.53 6.03 17.70
C VAL A 297 6.81 4.59 17.30
N CYS A 298 8.04 4.10 17.45
CA CYS A 298 8.41 2.71 17.17
C CYS A 298 7.53 1.72 17.95
N SER A 299 7.42 1.91 19.28
CA SER A 299 6.61 1.02 20.10
C SER A 299 5.13 1.01 19.68
N ASN A 300 4.60 2.17 19.29
CA ASN A 300 3.22 2.29 18.82
C ASN A 300 2.99 1.56 17.50
N LEU A 301 3.92 1.70 16.54
CA LEU A 301 3.84 1.03 15.23
C LEU A 301 3.96 -0.50 15.39
N GLU A 302 4.87 -0.97 16.23
CA GLU A 302 5.06 -2.39 16.50
C GLU A 302 3.86 -3.01 17.19
N GLU A 303 3.28 -2.34 18.21
CA GLU A 303 2.07 -2.82 18.88
C GLU A 303 0.90 -2.98 17.89
N LYS A 304 0.73 -2.01 16.97
CA LYS A 304 -0.27 -2.08 15.90
C LYS A 304 -0.01 -3.25 14.96
N ALA A 305 1.23 -3.38 14.51
CA ALA A 305 1.62 -4.44 13.57
C ALA A 305 1.47 -5.83 14.17
N ASP A 306 1.93 -6.03 15.41
CA ASP A 306 1.82 -7.31 16.11
C ASP A 306 0.36 -7.70 16.33
N TRP A 307 -0.48 -6.72 16.71
CA TRP A 307 -1.91 -6.96 16.83
C TRP A 307 -2.55 -7.40 15.50
N LEU A 308 -2.22 -6.74 14.37
CA LEU A 308 -2.72 -7.13 13.05
C LEU A 308 -2.31 -8.56 12.70
N VAL A 309 -1.03 -8.90 12.88
CA VAL A 309 -0.51 -10.24 12.60
C VAL A 309 -1.21 -11.30 13.42
N GLU A 310 -1.41 -11.06 14.73
CA GLU A 310 -2.10 -12.00 15.62
C GLU A 310 -3.58 -12.16 15.22
N ASN A 311 -4.26 -11.05 14.90
CA ASN A 311 -5.66 -11.05 14.45
C ASN A 311 -5.84 -11.87 13.18
N ILE A 312 -5.01 -11.63 12.16
CA ILE A 312 -5.07 -12.33 10.88
C ILE A 312 -4.77 -13.83 11.05
N ARG A 313 -3.72 -14.18 11.78
CA ARG A 313 -3.37 -15.59 12.05
C ARG A 313 -4.51 -16.34 12.72
N LYS A 314 -5.21 -15.70 13.62
CA LYS A 314 -6.30 -16.29 14.39
C LYS A 314 -7.58 -16.44 13.59
N ASN A 315 -7.92 -15.44 12.78
CA ASN A 315 -9.27 -15.32 12.21
C ASN A 315 -9.31 -15.69 10.72
N GLU A 316 -8.19 -15.56 10.00
CA GLU A 316 -8.19 -15.64 8.53
C GLU A 316 -7.55 -16.91 7.99
N TRP A 317 -6.97 -17.75 8.83
CA TRP A 317 -6.39 -19.02 8.39
C TRP A 317 -7.47 -20.04 8.03
N ILE A 318 -7.36 -20.64 6.84
CA ILE A 318 -8.20 -21.72 6.33
C ILE A 318 -7.34 -22.99 6.30
N GLN A 319 -7.76 -24.03 7.04
CA GLN A 319 -7.07 -25.31 7.09
C GLN A 319 -7.72 -26.31 6.13
N ASP A 320 -6.92 -27.05 5.39
CA ASP A 320 -7.35 -28.09 4.46
C ASP A 320 -6.39 -29.30 4.49
N GLY A 321 -6.55 -30.16 5.48
CA GLY A 321 -5.65 -31.28 5.72
C GLY A 321 -4.22 -30.82 6.02
N ASP A 322 -3.27 -31.19 5.17
CA ASP A 322 -1.86 -30.76 5.22
C ASP A 322 -1.61 -29.44 4.45
N LYS A 323 -2.65 -28.92 3.80
CA LYS A 323 -2.69 -27.64 3.09
C LYS A 323 -3.35 -26.58 3.95
N GLY A 324 -3.19 -25.34 3.58
CA GLY A 324 -3.85 -24.20 4.21
C GLY A 324 -3.42 -22.89 3.56
N TRP A 325 -4.26 -21.88 3.71
CA TRP A 325 -4.02 -20.53 3.18
C TRP A 325 -4.80 -19.50 3.98
N PHE A 326 -4.50 -18.21 3.80
CA PHE A 326 -5.28 -17.14 4.40
C PHE A 326 -6.44 -16.74 3.48
N ASN A 327 -7.61 -16.45 4.06
CA ASN A 327 -8.62 -15.68 3.35
C ASN A 327 -8.03 -14.31 2.97
N GLY A 328 -8.13 -13.92 1.72
CA GLY A 328 -7.58 -12.65 1.24
C GLY A 328 -8.57 -11.50 1.30
N TYR A 329 -9.89 -11.78 1.29
CA TYR A 329 -10.91 -10.75 1.11
C TYR A 329 -12.24 -11.09 1.76
N TYR A 330 -12.99 -10.02 2.09
CA TYR A 330 -14.42 -10.07 2.39
C TYR A 330 -15.23 -9.38 1.29
N ASP A 331 -16.40 -9.94 0.95
CA ASP A 331 -17.32 -9.38 -0.03
C ASP A 331 -18.27 -8.31 0.58
N ASN A 332 -19.11 -7.67 -0.26
CA ASN A 332 -20.11 -6.70 0.19
C ASN A 332 -21.19 -7.27 1.15
N HIS A 333 -21.23 -8.58 1.34
CA HIS A 333 -22.11 -9.24 2.31
C HIS A 333 -21.40 -9.59 3.61
N GLY A 334 -20.13 -9.22 3.76
CA GLY A 334 -19.31 -9.54 4.91
C GLY A 334 -18.93 -11.03 4.97
N ARG A 335 -18.83 -11.72 3.83
CA ARG A 335 -18.47 -13.14 3.77
C ARG A 335 -17.04 -13.29 3.26
N LYS A 336 -16.32 -14.25 3.81
CA LYS A 336 -15.02 -14.66 3.27
C LYS A 336 -15.17 -15.08 1.81
N VAL A 337 -14.28 -14.60 0.96
CA VAL A 337 -14.26 -14.96 -0.47
C VAL A 337 -13.65 -16.33 -0.69
N GLU A 338 -12.76 -16.75 0.21
CA GLU A 338 -12.01 -17.99 0.12
C GLU A 338 -12.46 -19.00 1.18
N TYR A 339 -12.49 -20.27 0.81
CA TYR A 339 -12.86 -21.38 1.67
C TYR A 339 -12.33 -22.72 1.14
N SER A 340 -12.27 -23.73 2.01
CA SER A 340 -11.98 -25.12 1.64
C SER A 340 -13.28 -25.92 1.49
N ALA A 341 -13.41 -26.69 0.41
CA ALA A 341 -14.54 -27.60 0.20
C ALA A 341 -14.66 -28.67 1.30
N VAL A 342 -13.56 -28.96 2.02
CA VAL A 342 -13.53 -29.99 3.09
C VAL A 342 -14.02 -29.45 4.42
N SER A 343 -13.88 -28.14 4.69
CA SER A 343 -14.23 -27.52 5.97
C SER A 343 -15.70 -27.11 6.08
N ASP A 344 -16.44 -27.06 4.99
CA ASP A 344 -17.77 -26.45 4.90
C ASP A 344 -18.93 -27.49 4.96
N GLU A 345 -18.73 -28.64 5.65
CA GLU A 345 -19.81 -29.65 5.82
C GLU A 345 -21.04 -29.13 6.58
N THR A 346 -20.96 -27.96 7.23
CA THR A 346 -22.05 -27.43 8.07
C THR A 346 -23.01 -26.49 7.35
N ASP A 347 -22.67 -25.95 6.17
CA ASP A 347 -23.50 -24.98 5.43
C ASP A 347 -24.03 -25.48 4.07
N ASN A 348 -23.98 -26.81 3.82
CA ASN A 348 -24.50 -27.42 2.60
C ASN A 348 -26.01 -27.25 2.47
N LYS A 349 -26.47 -26.10 1.94
CA LYS A 349 -27.77 -25.95 1.29
C LYS A 349 -27.65 -26.40 -0.16
N ALA A 350 -28.03 -27.66 -0.36
CA ALA A 350 -28.53 -28.22 -1.62
C ALA A 350 -27.74 -27.92 -2.91
N GLY A 351 -26.87 -28.83 -3.34
CA GLY A 351 -26.70 -29.13 -4.76
C GLY A 351 -25.69 -28.33 -5.56
N ALA A 352 -24.88 -27.48 -4.98
CA ALA A 352 -23.71 -26.89 -5.65
C ALA A 352 -22.47 -27.74 -5.29
N GLU A 353 -21.71 -28.16 -6.30
CA GLU A 353 -20.35 -28.67 -6.09
C GLU A 353 -19.56 -27.57 -5.39
N CYS A 354 -19.31 -27.75 -4.08
CA CYS A 354 -18.51 -26.80 -3.30
C CYS A 354 -17.04 -26.98 -3.69
N ASN A 355 -16.58 -26.19 -4.63
CA ASN A 355 -15.18 -26.18 -5.06
C ASN A 355 -14.35 -25.31 -4.12
N THR A 356 -13.19 -25.77 -3.73
CA THR A 356 -12.21 -24.97 -2.98
C THR A 356 -11.95 -23.65 -3.69
N ARG A 357 -11.98 -22.54 -2.93
CA ARG A 357 -11.65 -21.20 -3.42
C ARG A 357 -10.38 -20.69 -2.75
N MET A 358 -9.41 -20.34 -3.57
CA MET A 358 -8.12 -19.79 -3.14
C MET A 358 -7.69 -18.68 -4.09
N MET A 359 -7.14 -17.60 -3.52
CA MET A 359 -6.52 -16.50 -4.25
C MET A 359 -5.04 -16.39 -3.87
N LEU A 360 -4.20 -16.14 -4.87
CA LEU A 360 -2.75 -16.04 -4.68
C LEU A 360 -2.34 -14.76 -3.95
N THR A 361 -3.01 -13.65 -4.20
CA THR A 361 -2.63 -12.32 -3.70
C THR A 361 -2.52 -12.27 -2.18
N GLY A 362 -3.50 -12.81 -1.46
CA GLY A 362 -3.47 -12.87 0.01
C GLY A 362 -2.26 -13.63 0.55
N GLN A 363 -1.88 -14.71 -0.12
CA GLN A 363 -0.77 -15.54 0.29
C GLN A 363 0.57 -14.83 0.09
N VAL A 364 0.73 -14.14 -1.05
CA VAL A 364 1.96 -13.39 -1.34
C VAL A 364 2.21 -12.34 -0.26
N PHE A 365 1.21 -11.55 0.09
CA PHE A 365 1.39 -10.51 1.11
C PHE A 365 1.51 -11.06 2.53
N ALA A 366 0.84 -12.17 2.87
CA ALA A 366 1.03 -12.83 4.15
C ALA A 366 2.46 -13.37 4.34
N VAL A 367 3.06 -13.89 3.27
CA VAL A 367 4.47 -14.33 3.27
C VAL A 367 5.42 -13.14 3.32
N MET A 368 5.23 -12.16 2.45
CA MET A 368 6.11 -11.00 2.30
C MET A 368 6.19 -10.15 3.58
N SER A 369 5.07 -9.99 4.28
CA SER A 369 4.98 -9.18 5.51
C SER A 369 5.47 -9.91 6.77
N GLY A 370 5.79 -11.21 6.68
CA GLY A 370 6.06 -12.06 7.84
C GLY A 370 4.82 -12.37 8.68
N THR A 371 3.62 -12.16 8.14
CA THR A 371 2.37 -12.58 8.80
C THR A 371 2.27 -14.10 8.86
N ALA A 372 2.61 -14.82 7.78
CA ALA A 372 2.63 -16.28 7.79
C ALA A 372 3.80 -16.83 8.63
N THR A 373 3.56 -17.89 9.41
CA THR A 373 4.64 -18.66 10.06
C THR A 373 5.31 -19.59 9.04
N GLU A 374 6.47 -20.16 9.40
CA GLU A 374 7.17 -21.10 8.52
C GLU A 374 6.29 -22.29 8.14
N GLU A 375 5.55 -22.87 9.10
CA GLU A 375 4.63 -23.97 8.86
C GLU A 375 3.48 -23.56 7.93
N GLN A 376 2.96 -22.32 8.11
CA GLN A 376 1.92 -21.76 7.24
C GLN A 376 2.45 -21.51 5.83
N ILE A 377 3.68 -21.02 5.67
CA ILE A 377 4.31 -20.83 4.35
C ILE A 377 4.40 -22.18 3.61
N GLN A 378 4.83 -23.23 4.28
CA GLN A 378 4.88 -24.57 3.68
C GLN A 378 3.50 -25.09 3.27
N ALA A 379 2.47 -24.85 4.09
CA ALA A 379 1.09 -25.21 3.77
C ALA A 379 0.54 -24.40 2.58
N ILE A 380 0.84 -23.08 2.54
CA ILE A 380 0.50 -22.21 1.41
C ILE A 380 1.12 -22.71 0.11
N CYS A 381 2.40 -23.07 0.12
CA CYS A 381 3.07 -23.61 -1.07
C CYS A 381 2.37 -24.88 -1.57
N ARG A 382 2.06 -25.83 -0.67
CA ARG A 382 1.31 -27.05 -1.05
C ARG A 382 -0.08 -26.73 -1.61
N SER A 383 -0.76 -25.73 -1.05
CA SER A 383 -2.07 -25.28 -1.53
C SER A 383 -1.97 -24.65 -2.94
N ALA A 384 -0.99 -23.77 -3.15
CA ALA A 384 -0.75 -23.14 -4.44
C ALA A 384 -0.44 -24.18 -5.52
N ASP A 385 0.42 -25.15 -5.24
CA ASP A 385 0.73 -26.24 -6.16
C ASP A 385 -0.49 -27.09 -6.50
N ALA A 386 -1.37 -27.34 -5.52
CA ALA A 386 -2.55 -28.18 -5.69
C ALA A 386 -3.70 -27.47 -6.42
N TYR A 387 -3.92 -26.17 -6.13
CA TYR A 387 -5.14 -25.48 -6.54
C TYR A 387 -4.91 -24.40 -7.61
N LEU A 388 -3.72 -23.78 -7.66
CA LEU A 388 -3.45 -22.64 -8.54
C LEU A 388 -2.48 -22.99 -9.68
N TYR A 389 -1.63 -24.00 -9.56
CA TYR A 389 -0.64 -24.31 -10.59
C TYR A 389 -1.28 -24.86 -11.86
N ASP A 390 -1.12 -24.16 -12.97
CA ASP A 390 -1.56 -24.59 -14.30
C ASP A 390 -0.38 -25.21 -15.06
N ARG A 391 -0.40 -26.53 -15.21
CA ARG A 391 0.67 -27.29 -15.90
C ARG A 391 0.82 -26.93 -17.38
N LYS A 392 -0.27 -26.48 -18.04
CA LYS A 392 -0.22 -26.13 -19.48
C LYS A 392 0.40 -24.76 -19.68
N ALA A 393 0.06 -23.81 -18.80
CA ALA A 393 0.62 -22.47 -18.81
C ALA A 393 2.03 -22.41 -18.19
N GLY A 394 2.39 -23.41 -17.37
CA GLY A 394 3.66 -23.41 -16.64
C GLY A 394 3.75 -22.34 -15.57
N GLY A 395 2.62 -22.00 -14.92
CA GLY A 395 2.55 -20.91 -13.93
C GLY A 395 1.36 -21.02 -13.00
N TYR A 396 1.32 -20.14 -12.01
CA TYR A 396 0.23 -20.07 -11.05
C TYR A 396 -0.87 -19.13 -11.52
N ARG A 397 -2.11 -19.55 -11.40
CA ARG A 397 -3.29 -18.70 -11.59
C ARG A 397 -3.39 -17.70 -10.44
N LEU A 398 -4.01 -16.56 -10.70
CA LEU A 398 -4.30 -15.56 -9.66
C LEU A 398 -5.30 -16.10 -8.64
N ASN A 399 -6.27 -16.90 -9.09
CA ASN A 399 -7.32 -17.51 -8.27
C ASN A 399 -7.82 -18.81 -8.89
N THR A 400 -8.47 -19.65 -8.08
CA THR A 400 -9.28 -20.77 -8.55
C THR A 400 -10.48 -20.27 -9.36
N ASP A 401 -11.17 -21.15 -10.07
CA ASP A 401 -12.42 -20.81 -10.74
C ASP A 401 -13.51 -20.47 -9.68
N PHE A 402 -14.21 -19.37 -9.89
CA PHE A 402 -15.25 -18.86 -8.97
C PHE A 402 -16.63 -18.99 -9.59
#